data_72bb82ece9285ce2d7ea1ab45ede35a4
#
_entry.id   72bb82ece9285ce2d7ea1ab45ede35a4
#
_cell.length_a   1.000
_cell.length_b   1.000
_cell.length_c   1.000
_cell.angle_alpha   90.00
_cell.angle_beta   90.00
_cell.angle_gamma   90.00
#
_symmetry.space_group_name_H-M   'P 1'
#
loop_
_entity.id
_entity.type
_entity.pdbx_description
1 polymer ?
#
loop_
_entity_poly.entity_id
_entity_poly.type
_entity_poly.pdbx_seq_one_letter_code
_entity_poly.pdbx_strand_id
1 'polypeptide(L)'
;MKSNSGGKAVRYNKWGYIFLIPFIVVFVIFQLVPLVNTIYNSFFENYMSGLTQVGPRFVGLDNYKALFSSGDIWTYFKNTMVLWIMCFIPQIFLSLLLGAWFSDVRLKLKGSRFFKTVIYLPNLIMASAFSMLFFTLFSDGGPINSLLMQIGFISEPYKFLSHAGSARGLIAMMNCLMWFGNTTILLMAGMMGIDTSLFEAAEVDGATSTQVFFKITLPLLRPILVYVIITSLIGGLQLFDVPQILTSGTGGPMRSTMTLIMYLNKHLFSKNYGMAGALSVVLFILTTVLSLIVFKVTGNDKRKG
;
A
#
# COMPACT_ATOMS: atom_id res chain seq x y z
N MET A 1 12.43 62.60 16.70
CA MET A 1 11.18 61.85 16.82
C MET A 1 11.48 60.36 16.61
N LYS A 2 11.52 59.57 17.69
CA LYS A 2 11.70 58.12 17.61
C LYS A 2 10.30 57.50 17.55
N SER A 3 9.93 56.92 16.41
CA SER A 3 8.72 56.13 16.25
C SER A 3 8.92 54.76 16.89
N ASN A 4 8.34 54.58 18.07
CA ASN A 4 8.32 53.32 18.81
C ASN A 4 7.06 52.54 18.41
N SER A 5 7.05 51.88 17.26
CA SER A 5 6.00 50.92 16.88
C SER A 5 6.37 49.51 17.32
N GLY A 6 6.38 49.30 18.64
CA GLY A 6 6.42 47.99 19.23
C GLY A 6 5.09 47.29 19.04
N GLY A 7 4.88 46.69 17.87
CA GLY A 7 3.75 45.80 17.66
C GLY A 7 3.86 44.60 18.63
N LYS A 8 2.95 44.52 19.61
CA LYS A 8 2.82 43.33 20.49
C LYS A 8 2.57 42.15 19.59
N ALA A 9 3.56 41.26 19.47
CA ALA A 9 3.37 39.98 18.82
C ALA A 9 2.23 39.24 19.56
N VAL A 10 1.11 39.07 18.88
CA VAL A 10 -0.05 38.37 19.43
C VAL A 10 0.36 36.92 19.57
N ARG A 11 0.46 36.42 20.81
CA ARG A 11 0.78 35.01 21.09
C ARG A 11 -0.44 34.17 20.82
N TYR A 12 -0.55 33.64 19.61
CA TYR A 12 -1.63 32.75 19.18
C TYR A 12 -1.53 31.31 19.74
N ASN A 13 -0.49 31.00 20.52
CA ASN A 13 -0.23 29.64 21.03
C ASN A 13 -1.44 29.01 21.71
N LYS A 14 -2.18 29.79 22.55
CA LYS A 14 -3.37 29.26 23.24
C LYS A 14 -4.47 28.82 22.27
N TRP A 15 -4.73 29.60 21.25
CA TRP A 15 -5.74 29.31 20.24
C TRP A 15 -5.33 28.10 19.39
N GLY A 16 -4.04 27.95 19.06
CA GLY A 16 -3.52 26.78 18.37
C GLY A 16 -3.81 25.49 19.14
N TYR A 17 -3.57 25.47 20.46
CA TYR A 17 -3.89 24.32 21.29
C TYR A 17 -5.40 24.05 21.35
N ILE A 18 -6.23 25.08 21.50
CA ILE A 18 -7.69 24.95 21.55
C ILE A 18 -8.23 24.33 20.25
N PHE A 19 -7.73 24.75 19.08
CA PHE A 19 -8.13 24.16 17.80
C PHE A 19 -7.64 22.74 17.59
N LEU A 20 -6.56 22.31 18.27
CA LEU A 20 -6.08 20.93 18.23
C LEU A 20 -6.86 19.98 19.14
N ILE A 21 -7.55 20.50 20.19
CA ILE A 21 -8.26 19.67 21.16
C ILE A 21 -9.23 18.68 20.51
N PRO A 22 -10.14 19.07 19.58
CA PRO A 22 -11.07 18.12 18.96
C PRO A 22 -10.35 16.98 18.25
N PHE A 23 -9.28 17.29 17.51
CA PHE A 23 -8.45 16.28 16.85
C PHE A 23 -7.77 15.34 17.86
N ILE A 24 -7.15 15.91 18.91
CA ILE A 24 -6.46 15.11 19.93
C ILE A 24 -7.43 14.19 20.66
N VAL A 25 -8.63 14.69 21.04
CA VAL A 25 -9.65 13.87 21.71
C VAL A 25 -10.07 12.69 20.84
N VAL A 26 -10.40 12.93 19.58
CA VAL A 26 -10.78 11.88 18.62
C VAL A 26 -9.62 10.89 18.42
N PHE A 27 -8.40 11.39 18.25
CA PHE A 27 -7.21 10.56 18.10
C PHE A 27 -6.97 9.66 19.33
N VAL A 28 -7.06 10.22 20.54
CA VAL A 28 -6.87 9.45 21.79
C VAL A 28 -7.93 8.35 21.90
N ILE A 29 -9.21 8.70 21.71
CA ILE A 29 -10.32 7.74 21.88
C ILE A 29 -10.28 6.63 20.83
N PHE A 30 -10.08 6.96 19.54
CA PHE A 30 -10.25 6.01 18.44
C PHE A 30 -8.96 5.40 17.91
N GLN A 31 -7.79 5.95 18.26
CA GLN A 31 -6.49 5.43 17.82
C GLN A 31 -5.64 4.96 19.02
N LEU A 32 -5.39 5.85 19.98
CA LEU A 32 -4.46 5.55 21.06
C LEU A 32 -5.01 4.48 22.03
N VAL A 33 -6.26 4.62 22.46
CA VAL A 33 -6.88 3.65 23.38
C VAL A 33 -6.97 2.25 22.77
N PRO A 34 -7.46 2.04 21.50
CA PRO A 34 -7.44 0.72 20.87
C PRO A 34 -6.03 0.16 20.67
N LEU A 35 -5.05 1.00 20.32
CA LEU A 35 -3.67 0.58 20.18
C LEU A 35 -3.10 0.04 21.49
N VAL A 36 -3.25 0.80 22.60
CA VAL A 36 -2.80 0.38 23.93
C VAL A 36 -3.51 -0.91 24.36
N ASN A 37 -4.81 -1.01 24.12
CA ASN A 37 -5.58 -2.21 24.43
C ASN A 37 -5.12 -3.42 23.61
N THR A 38 -4.77 -3.24 22.33
CA THR A 38 -4.21 -4.32 21.47
C THR A 38 -2.86 -4.79 22.02
N ILE A 39 -1.97 -3.86 22.39
CA ILE A 39 -0.68 -4.18 23.00
C ILE A 39 -0.90 -4.90 24.34
N TYR A 40 -1.80 -4.42 25.18
CA TYR A 40 -2.13 -5.06 26.45
C TYR A 40 -2.63 -6.50 26.24
N ASN A 41 -3.63 -6.70 25.39
CA ASN A 41 -4.20 -8.02 25.11
C ASN A 41 -3.19 -9.01 24.51
N SER A 42 -2.14 -8.55 23.85
CA SER A 42 -1.11 -9.41 23.29
C SER A 42 -0.33 -10.24 24.32
N PHE A 43 -0.32 -9.80 25.58
CA PHE A 43 0.31 -10.50 26.70
C PHE A 43 -0.63 -11.43 27.47
N PHE A 44 -1.90 -11.52 27.02
CA PHE A 44 -2.91 -12.35 27.66
C PHE A 44 -3.36 -13.50 26.76
N GLU A 45 -3.58 -14.64 27.35
CA GLU A 45 -4.35 -15.72 26.75
C GLU A 45 -5.83 -15.34 26.83
N ASN A 46 -6.46 -15.10 25.68
CA ASN A 46 -7.86 -14.75 25.60
C ASN A 46 -8.43 -15.25 24.29
N TYR A 47 -9.20 -16.33 24.34
CA TYR A 47 -9.82 -16.91 23.14
C TYR A 47 -11.15 -17.62 23.49
N MET A 48 -11.94 -17.89 22.46
CA MET A 48 -13.16 -18.68 22.57
C MET A 48 -12.88 -20.15 22.22
N SER A 49 -13.28 -21.07 23.14
CA SER A 49 -13.30 -22.50 22.90
C SER A 49 -14.76 -22.96 22.84
N GLY A 50 -15.29 -23.11 21.63
CA GLY A 50 -16.73 -23.29 21.45
C GLY A 50 -17.52 -22.07 21.94
N LEU A 51 -18.39 -22.27 22.93
CA LEU A 51 -19.20 -21.20 23.54
C LEU A 51 -18.58 -20.63 24.82
N THR A 52 -17.47 -21.19 25.31
CA THR A 52 -16.81 -20.75 26.55
C THR A 52 -15.62 -19.85 26.23
N GLN A 53 -15.50 -18.75 26.98
CA GLN A 53 -14.32 -17.90 26.92
C GLN A 53 -13.23 -18.42 27.84
N VAL A 54 -12.03 -18.59 27.31
CA VAL A 54 -10.82 -18.91 28.07
C VAL A 54 -10.02 -17.64 28.26
N GLY A 55 -9.78 -17.28 29.52
CA GLY A 55 -9.10 -16.03 29.91
C GLY A 55 -10.04 -14.85 30.10
N PRO A 56 -9.52 -13.59 30.22
CA PRO A 56 -8.12 -13.21 30.03
C PRO A 56 -7.18 -13.71 31.16
N ARG A 57 -6.10 -14.42 30.83
CA ARG A 57 -5.04 -14.85 31.74
C ARG A 57 -3.70 -14.31 31.25
N PHE A 58 -2.93 -13.69 32.13
CA PHE A 58 -1.61 -13.17 31.76
C PHE A 58 -0.63 -14.33 31.48
N VAL A 59 -0.06 -14.34 30.27
CA VAL A 59 0.88 -15.34 29.76
C VAL A 59 2.21 -14.76 29.31
N GLY A 60 2.41 -13.46 29.52
CA GLY A 60 3.64 -12.77 29.11
C GLY A 60 3.89 -12.88 27.61
N LEU A 61 5.03 -13.47 27.21
CA LEU A 61 5.46 -13.58 25.83
C LEU A 61 5.07 -14.91 25.13
N ASP A 62 4.23 -15.73 25.72
CA ASP A 62 3.95 -17.06 25.16
C ASP A 62 3.17 -16.99 23.85
N ASN A 63 2.29 -16.00 23.66
CA ASN A 63 1.66 -15.74 22.37
C ASN A 63 2.70 -15.47 21.27
N TYR A 64 3.73 -14.68 21.58
CA TYR A 64 4.81 -14.37 20.63
C TYR A 64 5.66 -15.61 20.34
N LYS A 65 6.01 -16.42 21.37
CA LYS A 65 6.74 -17.67 21.17
C LYS A 65 5.96 -18.62 20.27
N ALA A 66 4.67 -18.81 20.53
CA ALA A 66 3.80 -19.64 19.70
C ALA A 66 3.74 -19.14 18.26
N LEU A 67 3.63 -17.82 18.05
CA LEU A 67 3.59 -17.21 16.75
C LEU A 67 4.86 -17.46 15.92
N PHE A 68 6.03 -17.29 16.53
CA PHE A 68 7.31 -17.49 15.84
C PHE A 68 7.68 -18.99 15.67
N SER A 69 7.23 -19.84 16.58
CA SER A 69 7.48 -21.29 16.53
C SER A 69 6.67 -22.00 15.45
N SER A 70 5.50 -21.47 15.07
CA SER A 70 4.64 -22.09 14.07
C SER A 70 5.23 -22.08 12.65
N GLY A 71 6.19 -21.19 12.36
CA GLY A 71 6.74 -20.97 11.02
C GLY A 71 5.78 -20.28 10.04
N ASP A 72 4.50 -20.20 10.36
CA ASP A 72 3.45 -19.63 9.51
C ASP A 72 3.70 -18.14 9.25
N ILE A 73 4.15 -17.38 10.24
CA ILE A 73 4.42 -15.95 10.12
C ILE A 73 5.45 -15.65 9.04
N TRP A 74 6.52 -16.44 8.94
CA TRP A 74 7.56 -16.24 7.93
C TRP A 74 7.07 -16.56 6.52
N THR A 75 6.25 -17.60 6.41
CA THR A 75 5.61 -18.01 5.15
C THR A 75 4.68 -16.90 4.66
N TYR A 76 3.82 -16.36 5.53
CA TYR A 76 2.87 -15.31 5.15
C TYR A 76 3.54 -13.96 4.96
N PHE A 77 4.60 -13.65 5.71
CA PHE A 77 5.46 -12.50 5.44
C PHE A 77 6.06 -12.56 4.05
N LYS A 78 6.67 -13.70 3.69
CA LYS A 78 7.23 -13.92 2.34
C LYS A 78 6.17 -13.78 1.26
N ASN A 79 4.99 -14.37 1.44
CA ASN A 79 3.89 -14.24 0.49
C ASN A 79 3.48 -12.77 0.32
N THR A 80 3.33 -12.03 1.42
CA THR A 80 2.96 -10.61 1.41
C THR A 80 3.99 -9.79 0.64
N MET A 81 5.29 -10.02 0.88
CA MET A 81 6.37 -9.34 0.17
C MET A 81 6.40 -9.67 -1.33
N VAL A 82 6.21 -10.95 -1.68
CA VAL A 82 6.15 -11.38 -3.08
C VAL A 82 4.98 -10.71 -3.80
N LEU A 83 3.79 -10.72 -3.21
CA LEU A 83 2.61 -10.07 -3.78
C LEU A 83 2.81 -8.54 -3.92
N TRP A 84 3.37 -7.89 -2.90
CA TRP A 84 3.67 -6.46 -2.96
C TRP A 84 4.68 -6.14 -4.08
N ILE A 85 5.78 -6.87 -4.18
CA ILE A 85 6.80 -6.65 -5.22
C ILE A 85 6.22 -6.87 -6.62
N MET A 86 5.46 -7.96 -6.82
CA MET A 86 4.81 -8.28 -8.09
C MET A 86 3.80 -7.20 -8.53
N CYS A 87 3.15 -6.54 -7.58
CA CYS A 87 2.26 -5.41 -7.83
C CYS A 87 3.03 -4.11 -8.06
N PHE A 88 3.96 -3.78 -7.14
CA PHE A 88 4.60 -2.46 -7.09
C PHE A 88 5.53 -2.18 -8.25
N ILE A 89 6.29 -3.18 -8.73
CA ILE A 89 7.23 -2.97 -9.85
C ILE A 89 6.51 -2.51 -11.13
N PRO A 90 5.49 -3.21 -11.65
CA PRO A 90 4.76 -2.73 -12.82
C PRO A 90 3.98 -1.45 -12.53
N GLN A 91 3.43 -1.29 -11.34
CA GLN A 91 2.71 -0.08 -10.91
C GLN A 91 3.59 1.16 -11.01
N ILE A 92 4.78 1.15 -10.38
CA ILE A 92 5.68 2.32 -10.37
C ILE A 92 6.23 2.63 -11.76
N PHE A 93 6.54 1.59 -12.56
CA PHE A 93 7.00 1.75 -13.92
C PHE A 93 5.95 2.45 -14.80
N LEU A 94 4.71 1.93 -14.81
CA LEU A 94 3.60 2.53 -15.56
C LEU A 94 3.30 3.94 -15.07
N SER A 95 3.32 4.15 -13.75
CA SER A 95 3.03 5.46 -13.15
C SER A 95 4.09 6.51 -13.49
N LEU A 96 5.36 6.15 -13.50
CA LEU A 96 6.44 7.05 -13.92
C LEU A 96 6.34 7.38 -15.41
N LEU A 97 6.08 6.39 -16.26
CA LEU A 97 5.93 6.58 -17.70
C LEU A 97 4.75 7.51 -18.04
N LEU A 98 3.58 7.21 -17.48
CA LEU A 98 2.38 8.01 -17.71
C LEU A 98 2.48 9.39 -17.04
N GLY A 99 3.07 9.47 -15.86
CA GLY A 99 3.33 10.72 -15.16
C GLY A 99 4.22 11.65 -15.99
N ALA A 100 5.31 11.13 -16.56
CA ALA A 100 6.19 11.87 -17.45
C ALA A 100 5.47 12.35 -18.71
N TRP A 101 4.68 11.49 -19.37
CA TRP A 101 3.93 11.87 -20.57
C TRP A 101 2.86 12.94 -20.28
N PHE A 102 2.12 12.82 -19.19
CA PHE A 102 1.05 13.76 -18.83
C PHE A 102 1.55 15.07 -18.23
N SER A 103 2.79 15.13 -17.74
CA SER A 103 3.41 16.35 -17.22
C SER A 103 4.16 17.14 -18.30
N ASP A 104 4.53 16.52 -19.42
CA ASP A 104 5.26 17.20 -20.49
C ASP A 104 4.33 18.15 -21.29
N VAL A 105 4.50 19.44 -21.04
CA VAL A 105 3.72 20.50 -21.72
C VAL A 105 3.95 20.53 -23.23
N ARG A 106 5.12 20.05 -23.70
CA ARG A 106 5.49 20.06 -25.13
C ARG A 106 4.68 19.03 -25.93
N LEU A 107 4.31 17.91 -25.31
CA LEU A 107 3.56 16.84 -25.97
C LEU A 107 2.13 17.24 -26.34
N LYS A 108 1.55 18.30 -25.72
CA LYS A 108 0.20 18.81 -25.97
C LYS A 108 -0.85 17.70 -26.18
N LEU A 109 -0.84 16.70 -25.32
CA LEU A 109 -1.68 15.50 -25.44
C LEU A 109 -3.17 15.88 -25.48
N LYS A 110 -3.79 15.67 -26.64
CA LYS A 110 -5.24 15.85 -26.83
C LYS A 110 -6.00 14.86 -25.93
N GLY A 111 -7.01 15.34 -25.21
CA GLY A 111 -7.81 14.47 -24.31
C GLY A 111 -7.12 14.09 -23.00
N SER A 112 -6.00 14.73 -22.62
CA SER A 112 -5.26 14.46 -21.38
C SER A 112 -6.16 14.38 -20.13
N ARG A 113 -7.18 15.24 -20.01
CA ARG A 113 -8.15 15.21 -18.89
C ARG A 113 -8.94 13.92 -18.87
N PHE A 114 -9.43 13.46 -20.02
CA PHE A 114 -10.18 12.23 -20.14
C PHE A 114 -9.32 11.02 -19.73
N PHE A 115 -8.10 10.88 -20.26
CA PHE A 115 -7.19 9.80 -19.91
C PHE A 115 -6.81 9.80 -18.42
N LYS A 116 -6.55 10.97 -17.82
CA LYS A 116 -6.30 11.09 -16.37
C LYS A 116 -7.49 10.58 -15.54
N THR A 117 -8.71 10.88 -15.97
CA THR A 117 -9.91 10.37 -15.31
C THR A 117 -10.03 8.85 -15.46
N VAL A 118 -9.82 8.33 -16.66
CA VAL A 118 -9.94 6.88 -16.94
C VAL A 118 -8.94 6.06 -16.14
N ILE A 119 -7.67 6.48 -16.09
CA ILE A 119 -6.63 5.75 -15.32
C ILE A 119 -6.86 5.79 -13.81
N TYR A 120 -7.56 6.82 -13.30
CA TYR A 120 -7.90 6.94 -11.89
C TYR A 120 -9.17 6.17 -11.51
N LEU A 121 -10.03 5.86 -12.47
CA LEU A 121 -11.34 5.23 -12.24
C LEU A 121 -11.24 3.91 -11.45
N PRO A 122 -10.29 2.98 -11.73
CA PRO A 122 -10.18 1.73 -10.96
C PRO A 122 -9.97 1.96 -9.45
N ASN A 123 -9.29 3.04 -9.07
CA ASN A 123 -9.05 3.38 -7.66
C ASN A 123 -10.34 3.78 -6.90
N LEU A 124 -11.38 4.21 -7.61
CA LEU A 124 -12.69 4.56 -7.03
C LEU A 124 -13.60 3.36 -6.84
N ILE A 125 -13.28 2.22 -7.45
CA ILE A 125 -14.08 1.01 -7.33
C ILE A 125 -13.70 0.32 -6.02
N MET A 126 -14.70 -0.11 -5.25
CA MET A 126 -14.47 -0.88 -4.02
C MET A 126 -13.67 -2.16 -4.33
N ALA A 127 -12.64 -2.44 -3.55
CA ALA A 127 -11.79 -3.62 -3.73
C ALA A 127 -12.60 -4.93 -3.76
N SER A 128 -13.68 -5.02 -2.98
CA SER A 128 -14.58 -6.18 -2.96
C SER A 128 -15.33 -6.37 -4.30
N ALA A 129 -15.90 -5.31 -4.85
CA ALA A 129 -16.60 -5.37 -6.12
C ALA A 129 -15.64 -5.69 -7.28
N PHE A 130 -14.46 -5.06 -7.27
CA PHE A 130 -13.40 -5.31 -8.25
C PHE A 130 -12.91 -6.78 -8.17
N SER A 131 -12.73 -7.30 -6.97
CA SER A 131 -12.30 -8.69 -6.76
C SER A 131 -13.36 -9.70 -7.22
N MET A 132 -14.65 -9.43 -6.96
CA MET A 132 -15.72 -10.30 -7.40
C MET A 132 -15.86 -10.30 -8.94
N LEU A 133 -15.68 -9.15 -9.60
CA LEU A 133 -15.61 -9.06 -11.04
C LEU A 133 -14.51 -9.95 -11.61
N PHE A 134 -13.30 -9.83 -11.09
CA PHE A 134 -12.16 -10.63 -11.55
C PHE A 134 -12.31 -12.11 -11.21
N PHE A 135 -12.86 -12.43 -10.05
CA PHE A 135 -13.21 -13.83 -9.72
C PHE A 135 -14.12 -14.44 -10.77
N THR A 136 -15.17 -13.72 -11.17
CA THR A 136 -16.11 -14.19 -12.21
C THR A 136 -15.44 -14.29 -13.58
N LEU A 137 -14.64 -13.28 -13.97
CA LEU A 137 -13.96 -13.26 -15.27
C LEU A 137 -12.96 -14.41 -15.43
N PHE A 138 -12.21 -14.74 -14.37
CA PHE A 138 -11.13 -15.74 -14.38
C PHE A 138 -11.52 -17.08 -13.75
N SER A 139 -12.81 -17.30 -13.50
CA SER A 139 -13.35 -18.63 -13.09
C SER A 139 -13.19 -19.64 -14.21
N ASP A 140 -13.29 -20.93 -13.88
CA ASP A 140 -13.09 -22.02 -14.85
C ASP A 140 -14.07 -21.92 -16.04
N GLY A 141 -15.34 -21.55 -15.78
CA GLY A 141 -16.34 -21.28 -16.82
C GLY A 141 -16.46 -19.80 -17.19
N GLY A 142 -15.49 -18.96 -16.83
CA GLY A 142 -15.56 -17.52 -17.02
C GLY A 142 -15.30 -17.05 -18.45
N PRO A 143 -15.65 -15.78 -18.74
CA PRO A 143 -15.49 -15.19 -20.08
C PRO A 143 -14.07 -15.23 -20.63
N ILE A 144 -13.05 -15.10 -19.76
CA ILE A 144 -11.63 -15.14 -20.17
C ILE A 144 -11.28 -16.52 -20.73
N ASN A 145 -11.64 -17.59 -20.05
CA ASN A 145 -11.42 -18.96 -20.56
C ASN A 145 -12.18 -19.19 -21.87
N SER A 146 -13.44 -18.73 -21.95
CA SER A 146 -14.25 -18.83 -23.19
C SER A 146 -13.58 -18.10 -24.36
N LEU A 147 -13.08 -16.88 -24.12
CA LEU A 147 -12.35 -16.12 -25.14
C LEU A 147 -11.07 -16.82 -25.60
N LEU A 148 -10.24 -17.29 -24.63
CA LEU A 148 -8.98 -17.98 -24.92
C LEU A 148 -9.18 -19.26 -25.70
N MET A 149 -10.27 -20.02 -25.44
CA MET A 149 -10.66 -21.20 -26.22
C MET A 149 -11.13 -20.83 -27.63
N GLN A 150 -11.95 -19.77 -27.77
CA GLN A 150 -12.45 -19.32 -29.07
C GLN A 150 -11.32 -18.87 -30.01
N ILE A 151 -10.30 -18.20 -29.49
CA ILE A 151 -9.12 -17.79 -30.30
C ILE A 151 -8.10 -18.92 -30.49
N GLY A 152 -8.36 -20.13 -29.94
CA GLY A 152 -7.51 -21.31 -30.07
C GLY A 152 -6.21 -21.24 -29.24
N PHE A 153 -6.12 -20.35 -28.27
CA PHE A 153 -4.93 -20.21 -27.41
C PHE A 153 -4.82 -21.34 -26.38
N ILE A 154 -5.96 -21.85 -25.90
CA ILE A 154 -6.05 -23.01 -25.00
C ILE A 154 -7.12 -23.97 -25.51
N SER A 155 -6.93 -25.29 -25.28
CA SER A 155 -7.88 -26.32 -25.67
C SER A 155 -8.90 -26.64 -24.57
N GLU A 156 -8.52 -26.41 -23.30
CA GLU A 156 -9.34 -26.64 -22.12
C GLU A 156 -9.30 -25.42 -21.18
N PRO A 157 -10.33 -25.20 -20.32
CA PRO A 157 -10.33 -24.10 -19.38
C PRO A 157 -9.12 -24.13 -18.45
N TYR A 158 -8.36 -23.04 -18.42
CA TYR A 158 -7.22 -22.90 -17.51
C TYR A 158 -7.70 -22.51 -16.12
N LYS A 159 -7.32 -23.28 -15.10
CA LYS A 159 -7.70 -23.05 -13.70
C LYS A 159 -6.81 -22.00 -13.04
N PHE A 160 -7.06 -20.73 -13.34
CA PHE A 160 -6.25 -19.59 -12.88
C PHE A 160 -6.04 -19.55 -11.38
N LEU A 161 -7.06 -19.89 -10.59
CA LEU A 161 -7.02 -19.84 -9.12
C LEU A 161 -6.47 -21.11 -8.48
N SER A 162 -6.25 -22.17 -9.25
CA SER A 162 -5.70 -23.44 -8.74
C SER A 162 -4.17 -23.52 -8.82
N HIS A 163 -3.52 -22.59 -9.51
CA HIS A 163 -2.06 -22.52 -9.62
C HIS A 163 -1.52 -21.31 -8.87
N ALA A 164 -0.47 -21.50 -8.05
CA ALA A 164 0.10 -20.45 -7.20
C ALA A 164 0.60 -19.23 -8.01
N GLY A 165 1.22 -19.48 -9.17
CA GLY A 165 1.74 -18.42 -10.03
C GLY A 165 0.63 -17.54 -10.61
N SER A 166 -0.40 -18.13 -11.21
CA SER A 166 -1.52 -17.39 -11.80
C SER A 166 -2.37 -16.69 -10.75
N ALA A 167 -2.63 -17.32 -9.60
CA ALA A 167 -3.36 -16.69 -8.50
C ALA A 167 -2.63 -15.46 -7.96
N ARG A 168 -1.30 -15.56 -7.74
CA ARG A 168 -0.46 -14.41 -7.35
C ARG A 168 -0.43 -13.33 -8.44
N GLY A 169 -0.31 -13.73 -9.70
CA GLY A 169 -0.33 -12.82 -10.85
C GLY A 169 -1.63 -12.04 -10.94
N LEU A 170 -2.78 -12.69 -10.76
CA LEU A 170 -4.09 -12.03 -10.75
C LEU A 170 -4.21 -11.02 -9.60
N ILE A 171 -3.82 -11.41 -8.39
CA ILE A 171 -3.84 -10.51 -7.23
C ILE A 171 -2.93 -9.30 -7.48
N ALA A 172 -1.72 -9.51 -8.00
CA ALA A 172 -0.78 -8.44 -8.29
C ALA A 172 -1.29 -7.52 -9.40
N MET A 173 -1.86 -8.07 -10.48
CA MET A 173 -2.45 -7.30 -11.57
C MET A 173 -3.62 -6.44 -11.08
N MET A 174 -4.52 -7.00 -10.28
CA MET A 174 -5.66 -6.26 -9.73
C MET A 174 -5.23 -5.10 -8.85
N ASN A 175 -4.29 -5.34 -7.92
CA ASN A 175 -3.75 -4.27 -7.08
C ASN A 175 -3.01 -3.21 -7.90
N CYS A 176 -2.24 -3.62 -8.90
CA CYS A 176 -1.60 -2.71 -9.84
C CYS A 176 -2.65 -1.81 -10.52
N LEU A 177 -3.70 -2.39 -11.10
CA LEU A 177 -4.79 -1.65 -11.77
C LEU A 177 -5.51 -0.70 -10.82
N MET A 178 -5.73 -1.08 -9.57
CA MET A 178 -6.40 -0.22 -8.58
C MET A 178 -5.55 0.97 -8.18
N TRP A 179 -4.22 0.84 -8.09
CA TRP A 179 -3.37 1.85 -7.48
C TRP A 179 -2.49 2.65 -8.44
N PHE A 180 -2.24 2.16 -9.68
CA PHE A 180 -1.34 2.84 -10.62
C PHE A 180 -1.81 4.25 -10.99
N GLY A 181 -3.13 4.44 -11.13
CA GLY A 181 -3.70 5.74 -11.49
C GLY A 181 -3.47 6.80 -10.41
N ASN A 182 -3.70 6.44 -9.14
CA ASN A 182 -3.41 7.30 -8.00
C ASN A 182 -1.93 7.66 -7.92
N THR A 183 -1.05 6.68 -8.08
CA THR A 183 0.40 6.86 -8.10
C THR A 183 0.83 7.74 -9.28
N THR A 184 0.23 7.55 -10.45
CA THR A 184 0.49 8.39 -11.65
C THR A 184 0.17 9.86 -11.39
N ILE A 185 -1.00 10.16 -10.81
CA ILE A 185 -1.41 11.53 -10.52
C ILE A 185 -0.48 12.19 -9.50
N LEU A 186 -0.08 11.45 -8.48
CA LEU A 186 0.85 11.94 -7.46
C LEU A 186 2.23 12.27 -8.04
N LEU A 187 2.79 11.35 -8.84
CA LEU A 187 4.09 11.55 -9.51
C LEU A 187 4.02 12.69 -10.53
N MET A 188 2.94 12.75 -11.32
CA MET A 188 2.70 13.82 -12.27
C MET A 188 2.64 15.19 -11.55
N ALA A 189 1.92 15.30 -10.44
CA ALA A 189 1.87 16.54 -9.65
C ALA A 189 3.25 16.96 -9.16
N GLY A 190 4.07 15.98 -8.74
CA GLY A 190 5.47 16.24 -8.38
C GLY A 190 6.32 16.72 -9.56
N MET A 191 6.16 16.12 -10.73
CA MET A 191 6.88 16.54 -11.93
C MET A 191 6.48 17.95 -12.36
N MET A 192 5.21 18.30 -12.29
CA MET A 192 4.70 19.64 -12.59
C MET A 192 5.17 20.71 -11.60
N GLY A 193 5.65 20.34 -10.43
CA GLY A 193 6.22 21.24 -9.43
C GLY A 193 7.71 21.56 -9.66
N ILE A 194 8.37 20.93 -10.65
CA ILE A 194 9.75 21.23 -11.01
C ILE A 194 9.82 22.51 -11.83
N ASP A 195 10.79 23.38 -11.51
CA ASP A 195 10.97 24.64 -12.22
C ASP A 195 11.24 24.40 -13.72
N THR A 196 10.44 25.02 -14.57
CA THR A 196 10.53 24.89 -16.03
C THR A 196 11.85 25.40 -16.59
N SER A 197 12.51 26.34 -15.92
CA SER A 197 13.81 26.87 -16.31
C SER A 197 14.91 25.79 -16.39
N LEU A 198 14.80 24.74 -15.57
CA LEU A 198 15.73 23.60 -15.63
C LEU A 198 15.57 22.79 -16.91
N PHE A 199 14.36 22.66 -17.41
CA PHE A 199 14.08 21.96 -18.67
C PHE A 199 14.52 22.80 -19.89
N GLU A 200 14.28 24.11 -19.82
CA GLU A 200 14.72 25.06 -20.86
C GLU A 200 16.25 25.11 -20.95
N ALA A 201 16.96 25.20 -19.83
CA ALA A 201 18.41 25.13 -19.81
C ALA A 201 18.96 23.83 -20.40
N ALA A 202 18.38 22.70 -20.01
CA ALA A 202 18.75 21.38 -20.56
C ALA A 202 18.51 21.29 -22.09
N GLU A 203 17.48 21.94 -22.59
CA GLU A 203 17.18 21.99 -24.02
C GLU A 203 18.22 22.82 -24.79
N VAL A 204 18.65 23.96 -24.23
CA VAL A 204 19.75 24.79 -24.78
C VAL A 204 21.06 24.00 -24.80
N ASP A 205 21.31 23.19 -23.75
CA ASP A 205 22.49 22.30 -23.67
C ASP A 205 22.41 21.07 -24.59
N GLY A 206 21.31 20.90 -25.35
CA GLY A 206 21.11 19.78 -26.28
C GLY A 206 20.83 18.46 -25.60
N ALA A 207 20.32 18.45 -24.37
CA ALA A 207 19.99 17.23 -23.65
C ALA A 207 18.79 16.50 -24.29
N THR A 208 18.89 15.19 -24.46
CA THR A 208 17.78 14.36 -24.91
C THR A 208 16.71 14.20 -23.83
N SER A 209 15.46 13.92 -24.22
CA SER A 209 14.35 13.70 -23.27
C SER A 209 14.67 12.61 -22.22
N THR A 210 15.39 11.57 -22.61
CA THR A 210 15.86 10.53 -21.69
C THR A 210 16.86 11.06 -20.68
N GLN A 211 17.81 11.89 -21.10
CA GLN A 211 18.77 12.54 -20.21
C GLN A 211 18.08 13.47 -19.24
N VAL A 212 17.13 14.28 -19.71
CA VAL A 212 16.30 15.15 -18.87
C VAL A 212 15.54 14.35 -17.82
N PHE A 213 14.90 13.24 -18.23
CA PHE A 213 14.16 12.40 -17.31
C PHE A 213 15.05 11.80 -16.20
N PHE A 214 16.17 11.15 -16.57
CA PHE A 214 17.01 10.45 -15.59
C PHE A 214 17.94 11.38 -14.79
N LYS A 215 18.38 12.51 -15.37
CA LYS A 215 19.35 13.42 -14.72
C LYS A 215 18.71 14.59 -14.01
N ILE A 216 17.50 15.00 -14.39
CA ILE A 216 16.80 16.16 -13.80
C ILE A 216 15.51 15.71 -13.11
N THR A 217 14.57 15.13 -13.86
CA THR A 217 13.23 14.84 -13.33
C THR A 217 13.28 13.82 -12.21
N LEU A 218 13.88 12.66 -12.44
CA LEU A 218 13.90 11.56 -11.46
C LEU A 218 14.62 11.90 -10.15
N PRO A 219 15.79 12.58 -10.17
CA PRO A 219 16.44 13.03 -8.94
C PRO A 219 15.64 14.07 -8.16
N LEU A 220 15.02 15.04 -8.84
CA LEU A 220 14.19 16.06 -8.20
C LEU A 220 12.87 15.47 -7.67
N LEU A 221 12.36 14.41 -8.29
CA LEU A 221 11.17 13.69 -7.85
C LEU A 221 11.42 12.76 -6.65
N ARG A 222 12.67 12.55 -6.27
CA ARG A 222 13.08 11.62 -5.21
C ARG A 222 12.28 11.74 -3.90
N PRO A 223 11.98 12.93 -3.33
CA PRO A 223 11.18 13.02 -2.11
C PRO A 223 9.79 12.40 -2.25
N ILE A 224 9.16 12.57 -3.41
CA ILE A 224 7.84 12.02 -3.72
C ILE A 224 7.96 10.50 -3.96
N LEU A 225 9.03 10.05 -4.62
CA LEU A 225 9.29 8.61 -4.80
C LEU A 225 9.48 7.90 -3.46
N VAL A 226 10.22 8.50 -2.52
CA VAL A 226 10.37 7.95 -1.16
C VAL A 226 9.01 7.81 -0.48
N TYR A 227 8.17 8.84 -0.57
CA TYR A 227 6.81 8.79 -0.05
C TYR A 227 5.98 7.68 -0.71
N VAL A 228 6.02 7.57 -2.03
CA VAL A 228 5.31 6.52 -2.79
C VAL A 228 5.76 5.12 -2.39
N ILE A 229 7.07 4.89 -2.27
CA ILE A 229 7.61 3.59 -1.87
C ILE A 229 7.15 3.21 -0.46
N ILE A 230 7.25 4.14 0.49
CA ILE A 230 6.86 3.89 1.88
C ILE A 230 5.35 3.63 2.00
N THR A 231 4.52 4.45 1.39
CA THR A 231 3.06 4.29 1.44
C THR A 231 2.60 3.03 0.71
N SER A 232 3.24 2.69 -0.41
CA SER A 232 3.00 1.42 -1.11
C SER A 232 3.42 0.21 -0.29
N LEU A 233 4.57 0.26 0.41
CA LEU A 233 5.02 -0.81 1.29
C LEU A 233 4.03 -1.02 2.45
N ILE A 234 3.58 0.05 3.08
CA ILE A 234 2.57 -0.02 4.15
C ILE A 234 1.28 -0.64 3.63
N GLY A 235 0.78 -0.17 2.48
CA GLY A 235 -0.42 -0.74 1.84
C GLY A 235 -0.24 -2.21 1.44
N GLY A 236 0.95 -2.58 0.94
CA GLY A 236 1.30 -3.96 0.61
C GLY A 236 1.33 -4.89 1.81
N LEU A 237 1.86 -4.42 2.96
CA LEU A 237 1.84 -5.17 4.22
C LEU A 237 0.41 -5.33 4.77
N GLN A 238 -0.49 -4.40 4.44
CA GLN A 238 -1.90 -4.41 4.81
C GLN A 238 -2.81 -5.06 3.76
N LEU A 239 -2.26 -5.70 2.74
CA LEU A 239 -3.01 -6.33 1.67
C LEU A 239 -3.94 -7.43 2.20
N PHE A 240 -5.26 -7.21 2.08
CA PHE A 240 -6.30 -8.10 2.61
C PHE A 240 -7.41 -8.40 1.61
N ASP A 241 -8.12 -7.37 1.12
CA ASP A 241 -9.40 -7.53 0.42
C ASP A 241 -9.29 -8.41 -0.83
N VAL A 242 -8.34 -8.10 -1.71
CA VAL A 242 -8.19 -8.78 -3.00
C VAL A 242 -7.86 -10.26 -2.82
N PRO A 243 -6.80 -10.67 -2.07
CA PRO A 243 -6.52 -12.08 -1.87
C PRO A 243 -7.59 -12.79 -1.04
N GLN A 244 -8.23 -12.12 -0.08
CA GLN A 244 -9.30 -12.67 0.74
C GLN A 244 -10.51 -13.09 -0.12
N ILE A 245 -10.96 -12.22 -1.02
CA ILE A 245 -12.14 -12.47 -1.84
C ILE A 245 -11.80 -13.43 -2.97
N LEU A 246 -10.69 -13.21 -3.68
CA LEU A 246 -10.31 -14.01 -4.84
C LEU A 246 -10.07 -15.48 -4.47
N THR A 247 -9.64 -15.77 -3.24
CA THR A 247 -9.37 -17.13 -2.75
C THR A 247 -10.39 -17.61 -1.72
N SER A 248 -11.50 -16.92 -1.57
CA SER A 248 -12.55 -17.24 -0.58
C SER A 248 -11.99 -17.43 0.84
N GLY A 249 -11.01 -16.61 1.22
CA GLY A 249 -10.39 -16.63 2.54
C GLY A 249 -9.38 -17.76 2.79
N THR A 250 -9.20 -18.68 1.85
CA THR A 250 -8.29 -19.82 2.02
C THR A 250 -6.82 -19.48 1.84
N GLY A 251 -6.53 -18.37 1.13
CA GLY A 251 -5.18 -18.02 0.67
C GLY A 251 -4.61 -19.03 -0.32
N GLY A 252 -5.50 -19.79 -1.00
CA GLY A 252 -5.13 -20.86 -1.94
C GLY A 252 -4.46 -20.37 -3.21
N PRO A 253 -3.88 -21.28 -3.99
CA PRO A 253 -3.61 -22.69 -3.65
C PRO A 253 -2.46 -22.83 -2.64
N MET A 254 -2.52 -23.89 -1.81
CA MET A 254 -1.51 -24.22 -0.79
C MET A 254 -1.08 -23.03 0.10
N ARG A 255 -2.01 -22.17 0.46
CA ARG A 255 -1.78 -20.92 1.22
C ARG A 255 -0.76 -19.97 0.58
N SER A 256 -0.50 -20.08 -0.73
CA SER A 256 0.51 -19.29 -1.44
C SER A 256 0.17 -17.80 -1.57
N THR A 257 -1.11 -17.43 -1.40
CA THR A 257 -1.61 -16.05 -1.42
C THR A 257 -2.06 -15.57 -0.03
N MET A 258 -1.88 -16.40 1.01
CA MET A 258 -2.18 -16.00 2.39
C MET A 258 -1.24 -14.88 2.82
N THR A 259 -1.81 -13.73 3.15
CA THR A 259 -1.07 -12.56 3.64
C THR A 259 -1.04 -12.50 5.16
N LEU A 260 -0.18 -11.64 5.71
CA LEU A 260 -0.10 -11.43 7.16
C LEU A 260 -1.42 -10.90 7.75
N ILE A 261 -2.11 -10.02 7.03
CA ILE A 261 -3.41 -9.49 7.47
C ILE A 261 -4.52 -10.55 7.37
N MET A 262 -4.49 -11.41 6.35
CA MET A 262 -5.42 -12.55 6.30
C MET A 262 -5.20 -13.48 7.51
N TYR A 263 -3.95 -13.72 7.89
CA TYR A 263 -3.61 -14.53 9.06
C TYR A 263 -4.07 -13.87 10.36
N LEU A 264 -3.88 -12.56 10.52
CA LEU A 264 -4.41 -11.77 11.62
C LEU A 264 -5.94 -11.91 11.72
N ASN A 265 -6.64 -11.68 10.61
CA ASN A 265 -8.09 -11.77 10.57
C ASN A 265 -8.61 -13.19 10.88
N LYS A 266 -7.87 -14.22 10.49
CA LYS A 266 -8.21 -15.60 10.86
C LYS A 266 -8.26 -15.78 12.39
N HIS A 267 -7.31 -15.19 13.13
CA HIS A 267 -7.34 -15.21 14.60
C HIS A 267 -8.48 -14.37 15.17
N LEU A 268 -8.79 -13.21 14.57
CA LEU A 268 -9.94 -12.39 14.98
C LEU A 268 -11.27 -13.12 14.74
N PHE A 269 -11.47 -13.75 13.58
CA PHE A 269 -12.67 -14.53 13.28
C PHE A 269 -12.85 -15.75 14.18
N SER A 270 -11.74 -16.40 14.58
CA SER A 270 -11.76 -17.47 15.58
C SER A 270 -11.85 -16.94 17.01
N LYS A 271 -12.00 -15.63 17.20
CA LYS A 271 -12.08 -14.96 18.51
C LYS A 271 -10.86 -15.24 19.41
N ASN A 272 -9.68 -15.45 18.81
CA ASN A 272 -8.42 -15.58 19.54
C ASN A 272 -7.75 -14.20 19.66
N TYR A 273 -8.20 -13.42 20.62
CA TYR A 273 -7.80 -12.03 20.79
C TYR A 273 -6.35 -11.86 21.25
N GLY A 274 -5.86 -12.80 22.07
CA GLY A 274 -4.47 -12.78 22.53
C GLY A 274 -3.48 -12.95 21.38
N MET A 275 -3.70 -13.98 20.52
CA MET A 275 -2.85 -14.23 19.37
C MET A 275 -3.01 -13.13 18.31
N ALA A 276 -4.23 -12.63 18.07
CA ALA A 276 -4.47 -11.52 17.16
C ALA A 276 -3.76 -10.23 17.63
N GLY A 277 -3.78 -9.94 18.94
CA GLY A 277 -3.04 -8.84 19.54
C GLY A 277 -1.53 -8.98 19.34
N ALA A 278 -0.96 -10.15 19.62
CA ALA A 278 0.46 -10.40 19.41
C ALA A 278 0.88 -10.23 17.94
N LEU A 279 0.09 -10.77 17.01
CA LEU A 279 0.34 -10.63 15.57
C LEU A 279 0.22 -9.17 15.11
N SER A 280 -0.74 -8.39 15.64
CA SER A 280 -0.88 -6.95 15.36
C SER A 280 0.35 -6.16 15.79
N VAL A 281 0.89 -6.45 16.98
CA VAL A 281 2.12 -5.81 17.48
C VAL A 281 3.32 -6.16 16.60
N VAL A 282 3.46 -7.43 16.21
CA VAL A 282 4.54 -7.86 15.31
C VAL A 282 4.42 -7.17 13.94
N LEU A 283 3.22 -7.08 13.37
CA LEU A 283 2.96 -6.36 12.13
C LEU A 283 3.33 -4.88 12.24
N PHE A 284 2.96 -4.23 13.34
CA PHE A 284 3.30 -2.84 13.59
C PHE A 284 4.83 -2.63 13.62
N ILE A 285 5.56 -3.50 14.34
CA ILE A 285 7.02 -3.45 14.41
C ILE A 285 7.65 -3.70 13.03
N LEU A 286 7.21 -4.73 12.30
CA LEU A 286 7.69 -5.04 10.96
C LEU A 286 7.48 -3.87 10.00
N THR A 287 6.27 -3.31 9.98
CA THR A 287 5.95 -2.15 9.13
C THR A 287 6.82 -0.95 9.47
N THR A 288 7.01 -0.65 10.76
CA THR A 288 7.84 0.46 11.21
C THR A 288 9.29 0.26 10.80
N VAL A 289 9.86 -0.91 11.08
CA VAL A 289 11.27 -1.22 10.76
C VAL A 289 11.51 -1.15 9.25
N LEU A 290 10.67 -1.78 8.45
CA LEU A 290 10.80 -1.77 6.99
C LEU A 290 10.66 -0.35 6.43
N SER A 291 9.71 0.44 6.92
CA SER A 291 9.53 1.84 6.49
C SER A 291 10.75 2.70 6.85
N LEU A 292 11.33 2.51 8.04
CA LEU A 292 12.56 3.21 8.44
C LEU A 292 13.77 2.78 7.59
N ILE A 293 13.88 1.51 7.25
CA ILE A 293 14.94 1.01 6.35
C ILE A 293 14.80 1.68 4.98
N VAL A 294 13.61 1.66 4.40
CA VAL A 294 13.34 2.31 3.11
C VAL A 294 13.65 3.80 3.18
N PHE A 295 13.20 4.49 4.21
CA PHE A 295 13.47 5.91 4.40
C PHE A 295 14.98 6.21 4.50
N LYS A 296 15.73 5.41 5.26
CA LYS A 296 17.18 5.56 5.42
C LYS A 296 17.92 5.28 4.11
N VAL A 297 17.56 4.23 3.38
CA VAL A 297 18.22 3.85 2.13
C VAL A 297 17.92 4.85 1.02
N THR A 298 16.67 5.29 0.90
CA THR A 298 16.24 6.18 -0.17
C THR A 298 16.39 7.67 0.17
N GLY A 299 16.34 8.03 1.47
CA GLY A 299 16.40 9.42 1.94
C GLY A 299 17.82 9.96 2.19
N ASN A 300 18.83 9.10 2.35
CA ASN A 300 20.13 9.44 2.94
C ASN A 300 21.15 10.11 1.98
N ASP A 301 20.74 10.54 0.78
CA ASP A 301 21.65 11.19 -0.18
C ASP A 301 21.58 12.73 -0.12
N LYS A 302 21.20 13.29 1.01
CA LYS A 302 21.19 14.73 1.25
C LYS A 302 22.25 15.10 2.29
N ARG A 303 23.20 15.87 1.86
CA ARG A 303 24.21 16.68 2.57
C ARG A 303 25.65 16.27 2.26
N LYS A 304 25.98 16.20 0.98
CA LYS A 304 27.35 16.47 0.52
C LYS A 304 27.21 17.43 -0.66
N GLY A 305 27.03 18.69 -0.35
CA GLY A 305 27.00 19.80 -1.27
C GLY A 305 26.90 21.05 -0.45
#